data_d8d14a22fa91e7d1e6d047cbd1645e70
#
_entry.id   d8d14a22fa91e7d1e6d047cbd1645e70
#
_cell.length_a   1.000
_cell.length_b   1.000
_cell.length_c   1.000
_cell.angle_alpha   90.00
_cell.angle_beta   90.00
_cell.angle_gamma   90.00
#
_symmetry.space_group_name_H-M   'P 1'
#
loop_
_entity.id
_entity.type
_entity.pdbx_description
1 polymer ?
#
loop_
_entity_poly.entity_id
_entity_poly.type
_entity_poly.pdbx_seq_one_letter_code
_entity_poly.pdbx_strand_id
1 'polypeptide(L)'
;MDHNVPRALTNGLRSRGVDIVTSFEDGTNEWDDPALLDRAAELGRVLFTRDYNLLQEATERQRSEIHFGGVIYAHQLRISIGDCVRNLEIIAKAGDPDDLANQVQFLPF
;
A
#
# COMPACT_ATOMS: atom_id res chain seq x y z
N MET A 1 3.74 -2.57 -3.76
CA MET A 1 2.53 -1.99 -4.38
C MET A 1 1.77 -3.05 -5.14
N ASP A 2 0.46 -2.97 -5.07
CA ASP A 2 -0.46 -3.83 -5.80
C ASP A 2 -0.30 -3.65 -7.32
N HIS A 3 -0.59 -4.71 -8.10
CA HIS A 3 -0.44 -4.71 -9.56
C HIS A 3 -1.40 -3.75 -10.27
N ASN A 4 -2.49 -3.33 -9.60
CA ASN A 4 -3.45 -2.38 -10.15
C ASN A 4 -3.02 -0.91 -10.01
N VAL A 5 -1.87 -0.65 -9.42
CA VAL A 5 -1.36 0.71 -9.24
C VAL A 5 -0.75 1.22 -10.54
N PRO A 6 -1.13 2.43 -11.01
CA PRO A 6 -0.58 2.98 -12.25
C PRO A 6 0.93 3.18 -12.18
N ARG A 7 1.60 2.90 -13.30
CA ARG A 7 3.05 3.08 -13.42
C ARG A 7 3.48 4.52 -13.15
N ALA A 8 2.66 5.49 -13.56
CA ALA A 8 2.96 6.91 -13.33
C ALA A 8 3.09 7.23 -11.83
N LEU A 9 2.32 6.58 -10.99
CA LEU A 9 2.40 6.75 -9.53
C LEU A 9 3.72 6.19 -8.99
N THR A 10 4.07 4.99 -9.39
CA THR A 10 5.33 4.34 -9.00
C THR A 10 6.54 5.17 -9.44
N ASN A 11 6.55 5.62 -10.69
CA ASN A 11 7.62 6.44 -11.24
C ASN A 11 7.73 7.78 -10.51
N GLY A 12 6.58 8.41 -10.21
CA GLY A 12 6.55 9.67 -9.48
C GLY A 12 7.14 9.55 -8.08
N LEU A 13 6.86 8.46 -7.38
CA LEU A 13 7.41 8.21 -6.05
C LEU A 13 8.91 7.94 -6.12
N ARG A 14 9.35 7.11 -7.06
CA ARG A 14 10.77 6.80 -7.23
C ARG A 14 11.60 8.03 -7.57
N SER A 15 11.05 8.95 -8.37
CA SER A 15 11.72 10.21 -8.70
C SER A 15 11.91 11.12 -7.47
N ARG A 16 11.13 10.90 -6.43
CA ARG A 16 11.22 11.63 -5.15
C ARG A 16 12.05 10.88 -4.09
N GLY A 17 12.70 9.79 -4.47
CA GLY A 17 13.55 9.02 -3.58
C GLY A 17 12.81 8.10 -2.63
N VAL A 18 11.53 7.79 -2.92
CA VAL A 18 10.75 6.85 -2.10
C VAL A 18 11.08 5.42 -2.53
N ASP A 19 11.37 4.57 -1.56
CA ASP A 19 11.66 3.15 -1.80
C ASP A 19 10.36 2.39 -2.09
N ILE A 20 10.26 1.87 -3.30
CA ILE A 20 9.06 1.18 -3.78
C ILE A 20 9.43 -0.19 -4.33
N VAL A 21 8.64 -1.20 -3.97
CA VAL A 21 8.67 -2.51 -4.62
C VAL A 21 7.28 -2.77 -5.19
N THR A 22 7.21 -3.06 -6.49
CA THR A 22 5.95 -3.45 -7.12
C THR A 22 5.74 -4.95 -6.98
N SER A 23 4.48 -5.41 -7.07
CA SER A 23 4.17 -6.83 -7.04
C SER A 23 4.79 -7.57 -8.22
N PHE A 24 4.93 -6.92 -9.38
CA PHE A 24 5.64 -7.49 -10.53
C PHE A 24 7.11 -7.77 -10.21
N GLU A 25 7.78 -6.80 -9.60
CA GLU A 25 9.20 -6.93 -9.23
C GLU A 25 9.42 -8.02 -8.17
N ASP A 26 8.46 -8.18 -7.25
CA ASP A 26 8.51 -9.20 -6.21
C ASP A 26 8.02 -10.57 -6.68
N GLY A 27 7.45 -10.66 -7.89
CA GLY A 27 6.92 -11.90 -8.42
C GLY A 27 5.57 -12.32 -7.82
N THR A 28 4.85 -11.39 -7.19
CA THR A 28 3.60 -11.67 -6.48
C THR A 28 2.36 -11.07 -7.14
N ASN A 29 2.49 -10.59 -8.38
CA ASN A 29 1.42 -9.87 -9.08
C ASN A 29 0.15 -10.71 -9.34
N GLU A 30 0.25 -12.03 -9.24
CA GLU A 30 -0.90 -12.93 -9.41
C GLU A 30 -1.34 -13.58 -8.09
N TRP A 31 -0.75 -13.18 -6.97
CA TRP A 31 -1.13 -13.72 -5.67
C TRP A 31 -2.48 -13.13 -5.22
N ASP A 32 -3.24 -13.89 -4.43
CA ASP A 32 -4.49 -13.41 -3.85
C ASP A 32 -4.22 -12.40 -2.71
N ASP A 33 -5.28 -11.71 -2.27
CA ASP A 33 -5.17 -10.64 -1.28
C ASP A 33 -4.59 -11.09 0.06
N PRO A 34 -5.02 -12.21 0.66
CA PRO A 34 -4.41 -12.69 1.90
C PRO A 34 -2.92 -12.96 1.76
N ALA A 35 -2.51 -13.63 0.69
CA ALA A 35 -1.11 -13.94 0.44
C ALA A 35 -0.27 -12.68 0.22
N LEU A 36 -0.82 -11.67 -0.46
CA LEU A 36 -0.15 -10.39 -0.67
C LEU A 36 0.07 -9.64 0.64
N LEU A 37 -0.93 -9.62 1.52
CA LEU A 37 -0.80 -9.00 2.84
C LEU A 37 0.29 -9.69 3.67
N ASP A 38 0.33 -11.02 3.65
CA ASP A 38 1.34 -11.78 4.35
C ASP A 38 2.74 -11.48 3.81
N ARG A 39 2.87 -11.39 2.49
CA ARG A 39 4.15 -11.08 1.84
C ARG A 39 4.63 -9.69 2.20
N ALA A 40 3.76 -8.69 2.21
CA ALA A 40 4.13 -7.33 2.61
C ALA A 40 4.63 -7.29 4.05
N ALA A 41 3.96 -7.99 4.96
CA ALA A 41 4.38 -8.10 6.36
C ALA A 41 5.75 -8.80 6.48
N GLU A 42 5.96 -9.87 5.71
CA GLU A 42 7.25 -10.59 5.67
C GLU A 42 8.38 -9.67 5.22
N LEU A 43 8.12 -8.80 4.25
CA LEU A 43 9.10 -7.82 3.75
C LEU A 43 9.27 -6.61 4.67
N GLY A 44 8.45 -6.47 5.70
CA GLY A 44 8.46 -5.30 6.58
C GLY A 44 7.99 -4.04 5.86
N ARG A 45 7.09 -4.17 4.88
CA ARG A 45 6.61 -3.06 4.05
C ARG A 45 5.13 -2.82 4.25
N VAL A 46 4.74 -1.56 4.05
CA VAL A 46 3.32 -1.17 3.99
C VAL A 46 2.83 -1.40 2.56
N LEU A 47 1.65 -1.98 2.42
CA LEU A 47 1.05 -2.26 1.11
C LEU A 47 0.15 -1.10 0.70
N PHE A 48 0.43 -0.50 -0.45
CA PHE A 48 -0.44 0.50 -1.06
C PHE A 48 -1.32 -0.14 -2.10
N THR A 49 -2.62 0.15 -2.06
CA THR A 49 -3.60 -0.41 -3.01
C THR A 49 -4.69 0.60 -3.35
N ARG A 50 -5.29 0.40 -4.53
CA ARG A 50 -6.52 1.07 -4.96
C ARG A 50 -7.67 0.07 -5.10
N ASP A 51 -7.43 -1.18 -4.71
CA ASP A 51 -8.40 -2.28 -4.82
C ASP A 51 -9.22 -2.39 -3.54
N TYR A 52 -10.54 -2.23 -3.68
CA TYR A 52 -11.47 -2.32 -2.55
C TYR A 52 -11.46 -3.71 -1.90
N ASN A 53 -11.25 -4.78 -2.67
CA ASN A 53 -11.22 -6.14 -2.13
C ASN A 53 -10.04 -6.33 -1.18
N LEU A 54 -8.88 -5.77 -1.50
CA LEU A 54 -7.73 -5.81 -0.61
C LEU A 54 -7.99 -5.00 0.66
N LEU A 55 -8.66 -3.86 0.54
CA LEU A 55 -9.08 -3.06 1.69
C LEU A 55 -9.98 -3.86 2.61
N GLN A 56 -10.94 -4.61 2.07
CA GLN A 56 -11.84 -5.45 2.87
C GLN A 56 -11.07 -6.53 3.63
N GLU A 57 -10.11 -7.17 2.99
CA GLU A 57 -9.28 -8.20 3.63
C GLU A 57 -8.47 -7.60 4.79
N ALA A 58 -7.86 -6.43 4.58
CA ALA A 58 -7.10 -5.74 5.63
C ALA A 58 -8.00 -5.33 6.79
N THR A 59 -9.18 -4.80 6.50
CA THR A 59 -10.16 -4.38 7.52
C THR A 59 -10.62 -5.58 8.34
N GLU A 60 -10.86 -6.72 7.71
CA GLU A 60 -11.25 -7.94 8.40
C GLU A 60 -10.14 -8.44 9.33
N ARG A 61 -8.89 -8.39 8.89
CA ARG A 61 -7.75 -8.74 9.75
C ARG A 61 -7.61 -7.81 10.94
N GLN A 62 -7.82 -6.51 10.73
CA GLN A 62 -7.79 -5.54 11.82
C GLN A 62 -8.86 -5.83 12.86
N ARG A 63 -10.06 -6.16 12.40
CA ARG A 63 -11.20 -6.50 13.28
C ARG A 63 -10.94 -7.78 14.04
N SER A 64 -10.36 -8.78 13.41
CA SER A 64 -10.07 -10.11 13.98
C SER A 64 -8.74 -10.17 14.71
N GLU A 65 -8.02 -9.06 14.79
CA GLU A 65 -6.70 -8.97 15.43
C GLU A 65 -5.66 -9.91 14.81
N ILE A 66 -5.76 -10.14 13.50
CA ILE A 66 -4.79 -10.91 12.73
C ILE A 66 -3.73 -9.94 12.21
N HIS A 67 -2.46 -10.20 12.50
CA HIS A 67 -1.36 -9.32 12.12
C HIS A 67 -1.25 -9.11 10.61
N PHE A 68 -0.99 -7.85 10.22
CA PHE A 68 -0.58 -7.47 8.87
C PHE A 68 0.33 -6.23 8.93
N GLY A 69 1.09 -5.99 7.87
CA GLY A 69 2.11 -4.93 7.87
C GLY A 69 1.62 -3.51 7.67
N GLY A 70 0.31 -3.33 7.54
CA GLY A 70 -0.29 -2.03 7.25
C GLY A 70 -0.69 -1.89 5.80
N VAL A 71 -1.80 -1.17 5.57
CA VAL A 71 -2.34 -0.92 4.23
C VAL A 71 -2.67 0.56 4.09
N ILE A 72 -2.28 1.15 2.97
CA ILE A 72 -2.70 2.48 2.56
C ILE A 72 -3.63 2.31 1.37
N TYR A 73 -4.84 2.83 1.46
CA TYR A 73 -5.87 2.71 0.43
C TYR A 73 -6.25 4.08 -0.14
N ALA A 74 -6.32 4.17 -1.46
CA ALA A 74 -6.79 5.36 -2.16
C ALA A 74 -7.84 4.97 -3.20
N HIS A 75 -9.06 5.52 -3.07
CA HIS A 75 -10.10 5.30 -4.05
C HIS A 75 -9.77 6.06 -5.34
N GLN A 76 -9.66 5.34 -6.46
CA GLN A 76 -9.18 5.91 -7.72
C GLN A 76 -10.01 7.09 -8.26
N LEU A 77 -11.28 7.21 -7.84
CA LEU A 77 -12.16 8.30 -8.27
C LEU A 77 -12.15 9.50 -7.31
N ARG A 78 -11.44 9.41 -6.18
CA ARG A 78 -11.45 10.45 -5.15
C ARG A 78 -10.14 11.18 -4.96
N ILE A 79 -9.09 10.70 -5.61
CA ILE A 79 -7.77 11.30 -5.48
C ILE A 79 -7.03 11.16 -6.81
N SER A 80 -6.40 12.24 -7.25
CA SER A 80 -5.58 12.21 -8.46
C SER A 80 -4.27 11.46 -8.21
N ILE A 81 -3.61 11.02 -9.30
CA ILE A 81 -2.31 10.37 -9.19
C ILE A 81 -1.29 11.31 -8.54
N GLY A 82 -1.30 12.61 -8.93
CA GLY A 82 -0.40 13.59 -8.34
C GLY A 82 -0.60 13.77 -6.83
N ASP A 83 -1.84 13.80 -6.38
CA ASP A 83 -2.15 13.89 -4.95
C ASP A 83 -1.76 12.61 -4.21
N CYS A 84 -1.96 11.44 -4.81
CA CYS A 84 -1.48 10.17 -4.27
C CYS A 84 0.03 10.21 -4.05
N VAL A 85 0.78 10.66 -5.05
CA VAL A 85 2.24 10.75 -4.96
C VAL A 85 2.64 11.64 -3.79
N ARG A 86 2.03 12.83 -3.67
CA ARG A 86 2.34 13.77 -2.58
C ARG A 86 2.04 13.18 -1.21
N ASN A 87 0.86 12.56 -1.05
CA ASN A 87 0.46 11.96 0.21
C ASN A 87 1.37 10.79 0.60
N LEU A 88 1.68 9.90 -0.34
CA LEU A 88 2.55 8.76 -0.09
C LEU A 88 3.99 9.18 0.22
N GLU A 89 4.47 10.24 -0.44
CA GLU A 89 5.79 10.79 -0.13
C GLU A 89 5.85 11.28 1.31
N ILE A 90 4.83 12.01 1.76
CA ILE A 90 4.76 12.50 3.15
C ILE A 90 4.80 11.32 4.14
N ILE A 91 3.98 10.30 3.91
CA ILE A 91 3.94 9.12 4.78
C ILE A 91 5.31 8.42 4.81
N ALA A 92 5.92 8.22 3.65
CA ALA A 92 7.18 7.50 3.55
C ALA A 92 8.35 8.24 4.23
N LYS A 93 8.35 9.57 4.15
CA LYS A 93 9.45 10.40 4.69
C LYS A 93 9.25 10.79 6.14
N ALA A 94 8.00 10.84 6.63
CA ALA A 94 7.68 11.28 7.98
C ALA A 94 7.60 10.14 9.00
N GLY A 95 7.47 8.88 8.57
CA GLY A 95 7.28 7.77 9.47
C GLY A 95 8.03 6.51 9.07
N ASP A 96 7.92 5.51 9.93
CA ASP A 96 8.43 4.16 9.72
C ASP A 96 7.30 3.22 9.27
N PRO A 97 7.60 2.13 8.52
CA PRO A 97 6.60 1.10 8.23
C PRO A 97 5.90 0.56 9.48
N ASP A 98 6.62 0.47 10.61
CA ASP A 98 6.07 -0.03 11.87
C ASP A 98 4.96 0.86 12.43
N ASP A 99 4.94 2.14 12.10
CA ASP A 99 3.90 3.07 12.55
C ASP A 99 2.52 2.70 11.99
N LEU A 100 2.50 2.01 10.85
CA LEU A 100 1.26 1.60 10.19
C LEU A 100 0.95 0.12 10.38
N ALA A 101 1.76 -0.62 11.13
CA ALA A 101 1.52 -2.03 11.39
C ALA A 101 0.12 -2.23 11.97
N ASN A 102 -0.65 -3.15 11.40
CA ASN A 102 -2.02 -3.45 11.78
C ASN A 102 -2.99 -2.28 11.62
N GLN A 103 -2.64 -1.29 10.79
CA GLN A 103 -3.46 -0.11 10.55
C GLN A 103 -3.87 -0.01 9.09
N VAL A 104 -5.03 0.62 8.85
CA VAL A 104 -5.49 0.98 7.50
C VAL A 104 -5.53 2.50 7.43
N GLN A 105 -4.79 3.05 6.50
CA GLN A 105 -4.73 4.50 6.26
C GLN A 105 -5.43 4.82 4.95
N PHE A 106 -6.42 5.73 5.01
CA PHE A 106 -7.12 6.19 3.81
C PHE A 106 -6.47 7.46 3.27
N LEU A 107 -6.42 7.58 1.94
CA LEU A 107 -6.01 8.80 1.26
C LEU A 107 -7.20 9.44 0.57
N PRO A 108 -7.25 10.79 0.47
CA PRO A 108 -6.33 11.74 1.11
C PRO A 108 -6.48 11.78 2.63
N PHE A 109 -5.47 12.33 3.26
CA PHE A 109 -5.52 12.51 4.72
C PHE A 109 -6.66 13.46 5.11
#